data_ec49895e2bf69467ac1206b1edc80424
#
_entry.id   ec49895e2bf69467ac1206b1edc80424
#
_cell.length_a   1.000
_cell.length_b   1.000
_cell.length_c   1.000
_cell.angle_alpha   90.00
_cell.angle_beta   90.00
_cell.angle_gamma   90.00
#
_symmetry.space_group_name_H-M   'P 1'
#
loop_
_entity.id
_entity.type
_entity.pdbx_description
1 polymer ?
#
loop_
_entity_poly.entity_id
_entity_poly.type
_entity_poly.pdbx_seq_one_letter_code
_entity_poly.pdbx_strand_id
1 'polypeptide(L)'
;MKLRYYKLPKGERNFGDELNPWLWEKLIPGILDEYASVAFVGIGSLINNGLPQKTRYARKIVIFGTGVGYGKELPKIDESYTIYCVRGLLSAQALGISEKLAITDGAVLIRQVFSNQSPKKYRFSFLICLIMNLRAKDGKPFVKI
;
A
#
# COMPACT_ATOMS: atom_id res chain seq x y z
N MET A 1 14.35 -5.03 8.02
CA MET A 1 12.93 -4.68 8.28
C MET A 1 12.03 -5.69 7.59
N LYS A 2 10.96 -6.10 8.24
CA LYS A 2 9.99 -7.03 7.63
C LYS A 2 8.92 -6.28 6.85
N LEU A 3 8.83 -6.57 5.55
CA LEU A 3 7.80 -5.99 4.67
C LEU A 3 6.41 -6.49 5.07
N ARG A 4 5.47 -5.56 5.20
CA ARG A 4 4.06 -5.82 5.46
C ARG A 4 3.23 -5.30 4.31
N TYR A 5 2.53 -6.18 3.63
CA TYR A 5 1.60 -5.87 2.55
C TYR A 5 0.42 -6.84 2.57
N TYR A 6 -0.60 -6.54 1.80
CA TYR A 6 -1.76 -7.40 1.73
C TYR A 6 -1.48 -8.61 0.83
N LYS A 7 -1.80 -9.80 1.31
CA LYS A 7 -1.75 -11.03 0.53
C LYS A 7 -3.15 -11.57 0.40
N LEU A 8 -3.62 -11.74 -0.83
CA LEU A 8 -4.93 -12.32 -1.10
C LEU A 8 -4.95 -13.81 -0.67
N PRO A 9 -6.07 -14.27 -0.09
CA PRO A 9 -6.24 -15.68 0.21
C PRO A 9 -6.32 -16.50 -1.10
N LYS A 10 -6.04 -17.82 -0.98
CA LYS A 10 -6.23 -18.82 -2.06
C LYS A 10 -5.40 -18.60 -3.34
N GLY A 11 -4.26 -17.93 -3.26
CA GLY A 11 -3.36 -17.75 -4.40
C GLY A 11 -3.83 -16.74 -5.44
N GLU A 12 -4.91 -16.02 -5.19
CA GLU A 12 -5.27 -14.83 -5.97
C GLU A 12 -4.17 -13.78 -5.85
N ARG A 13 -3.96 -13.02 -6.92
CA ARG A 13 -2.92 -11.99 -6.97
C ARG A 13 -3.52 -10.64 -7.32
N ASN A 14 -3.07 -9.61 -6.63
CA ASN A 14 -3.34 -8.22 -6.96
C ASN A 14 -2.02 -7.56 -7.35
N PHE A 15 -1.96 -6.97 -8.51
CA PHE A 15 -0.73 -6.35 -9.02
C PHE A 15 -0.16 -5.31 -8.07
N GLY A 16 -1.01 -4.44 -7.51
CA GLY A 16 -0.57 -3.38 -6.59
C GLY A 16 0.04 -3.94 -5.30
N ASP A 17 -0.54 -5.01 -4.77
CA ASP A 17 -0.03 -5.67 -3.56
C ASP A 17 1.28 -6.42 -3.85
N GLU A 18 1.34 -7.16 -4.96
CA GLU A 18 2.52 -7.92 -5.39
C GLU A 18 3.69 -7.01 -5.84
N LEU A 19 3.41 -5.77 -6.18
CA LEU A 19 4.44 -4.78 -6.47
C LEU A 19 5.35 -4.51 -5.27
N ASN A 20 4.83 -4.65 -4.04
CA ASN A 20 5.60 -4.37 -2.82
C ASN A 20 6.93 -5.15 -2.74
N PRO A 21 6.97 -6.50 -2.75
CA PRO A 21 8.24 -7.21 -2.61
C PRO A 21 9.19 -6.91 -3.76
N TRP A 22 8.68 -6.78 -4.98
CA TRP A 22 9.51 -6.53 -6.15
C TRP A 22 10.13 -5.11 -6.14
N LEU A 23 9.32 -4.10 -5.84
CA LEU A 23 9.76 -2.70 -5.91
C LEU A 23 10.72 -2.35 -4.78
N TRP A 24 10.36 -2.72 -3.55
CA TRP A 24 11.16 -2.36 -2.39
C TRP A 24 12.51 -3.06 -2.36
N GLU A 25 12.61 -4.31 -2.83
CA GLU A 25 13.91 -4.98 -2.96
C GLU A 25 14.84 -4.27 -3.94
N LYS A 26 14.29 -3.65 -5.00
CA LYS A 26 15.08 -2.86 -5.96
C LYS A 26 15.47 -1.48 -5.45
N LEU A 27 14.62 -0.83 -4.68
CA LEU A 27 14.86 0.53 -4.18
C LEU A 27 15.71 0.56 -2.92
N ILE A 28 15.58 -0.43 -2.06
CA ILE A 28 16.27 -0.54 -0.77
C ILE A 28 16.85 -1.95 -0.59
N PRO A 29 17.77 -2.39 -1.48
CA PRO A 29 18.29 -3.75 -1.46
C PRO A 29 18.97 -4.07 -0.13
N GLY A 30 18.74 -5.29 0.39
CA GLY A 30 19.32 -5.76 1.63
C GLY A 30 18.77 -5.12 2.92
N ILE A 31 17.80 -4.22 2.82
CA ILE A 31 17.17 -3.58 4.01
C ILE A 31 15.98 -4.41 4.51
N LEU A 32 15.33 -5.13 3.59
CA LEU A 32 14.23 -6.01 3.94
C LEU A 32 14.76 -7.38 4.39
N ASP A 33 14.16 -7.89 5.46
CA ASP A 33 14.48 -9.17 6.05
C ASP A 33 13.24 -9.83 6.67
N GLU A 34 13.41 -11.00 7.27
CA GLU A 34 12.32 -11.69 7.97
C GLU A 34 12.20 -11.32 9.46
N TYR A 35 13.07 -10.46 9.99
CA TYR A 35 13.01 -10.03 11.38
C TYR A 35 11.88 -9.03 11.59
N ALA A 36 10.96 -9.39 12.49
CA ALA A 36 9.74 -8.63 12.71
C ALA A 36 9.90 -7.42 13.65
N SER A 37 11.11 -7.12 14.13
CA SER A 37 11.37 -6.02 15.07
C SER A 37 11.05 -4.63 14.49
N VAL A 38 11.17 -4.48 13.17
CA VAL A 38 10.74 -3.31 12.44
C VAL A 38 9.82 -3.75 11.31
N ALA A 39 8.60 -3.21 11.27
CA ALA A 39 7.65 -3.43 10.18
C ALA A 39 7.77 -2.30 9.16
N PHE A 40 7.95 -2.63 7.89
CA PHE A 40 7.90 -1.69 6.78
C PHE A 40 6.56 -1.84 6.06
N VAL A 41 5.78 -0.76 5.99
CA VAL A 41 4.43 -0.72 5.41
C VAL A 41 4.47 0.19 4.19
N GLY A 42 4.47 -0.44 3.03
CA GLY A 42 4.67 0.22 1.73
C GLY A 42 3.37 0.52 1.00
N ILE A 43 3.27 0.06 -0.25
CA ILE A 43 2.16 0.33 -1.17
C ILE A 43 0.87 -0.34 -0.69
N GLY A 44 -0.25 0.35 -0.90
CA GLY A 44 -1.59 -0.16 -0.65
C GLY A 44 -2.43 0.71 0.27
N SER A 45 -3.53 0.16 0.78
CA SER A 45 -4.43 0.79 1.74
C SER A 45 -4.33 0.06 3.08
N LEU A 46 -3.15 0.12 3.70
CA LEU A 46 -2.78 -0.76 4.80
C LEU A 46 -3.03 -0.16 6.19
N ILE A 47 -3.22 1.17 6.28
CA ILE A 47 -3.47 1.84 7.55
C ILE A 47 -4.95 1.69 7.90
N ASN A 48 -5.25 0.68 8.69
CA ASN A 48 -6.59 0.34 9.16
C ASN A 48 -6.52 -0.34 10.53
N ASN A 49 -7.67 -0.67 11.10
CA ASN A 49 -7.78 -1.33 12.41
C ASN A 49 -7.04 -2.67 12.52
N GLY A 50 -6.75 -3.34 11.41
CA GLY A 50 -5.98 -4.58 11.38
C GLY A 50 -4.46 -4.39 11.40
N LEU A 51 -3.96 -3.17 11.20
CA LEU A 51 -2.52 -2.91 11.14
C LEU A 51 -1.81 -3.24 12.47
N PRO A 52 -2.31 -2.86 13.66
CA PRO A 52 -1.66 -3.20 14.93
C PRO A 52 -1.48 -4.71 15.12
N GLN A 53 -2.48 -5.51 14.77
CA GLN A 53 -2.38 -6.96 14.86
C GLN A 53 -1.35 -7.54 13.88
N LYS A 54 -1.25 -6.99 12.67
CA LYS A 54 -0.27 -7.42 11.66
C LYS A 54 1.17 -7.03 12.03
N THR A 55 1.33 -6.00 12.85
CA THR A 55 2.64 -5.47 13.27
C THR A 55 2.95 -5.70 14.75
N ARG A 56 2.18 -6.55 15.44
CA ARG A 56 2.25 -6.77 16.89
C ARG A 56 3.63 -7.15 17.45
N TYR A 57 4.51 -7.70 16.63
CA TYR A 57 5.89 -8.06 17.02
C TYR A 57 6.91 -6.99 16.67
N ALA A 58 6.48 -5.90 16.03
CA ALA A 58 7.37 -4.81 15.67
C ALA A 58 7.47 -3.80 16.80
N ARG A 59 8.68 -3.40 17.13
CA ARG A 59 8.95 -2.27 18.04
C ARG A 59 8.83 -0.93 17.30
N LYS A 60 8.98 -0.95 15.99
CA LYS A 60 8.87 0.22 15.12
C LYS A 60 8.12 -0.10 13.85
N ILE A 61 7.25 0.80 13.43
CA ILE A 61 6.44 0.68 12.23
C ILE A 61 6.78 1.84 11.31
N VAL A 62 7.38 1.53 10.18
CA VAL A 62 7.76 2.50 9.15
C VAL A 62 6.65 2.57 8.11
N ILE A 63 6.07 3.74 7.94
CA ILE A 63 5.04 4.02 6.92
C ILE A 63 5.68 4.78 5.77
N PHE A 64 5.54 4.24 4.54
CA PHE A 64 6.08 4.87 3.35
C PHE A 64 5.15 4.69 2.14
N GLY A 65 4.37 5.71 1.80
CA GLY A 65 3.53 5.77 0.59
C GLY A 65 2.24 4.96 0.64
N THR A 66 1.92 4.28 1.75
CA THR A 66 0.63 3.62 1.93
C THR A 66 -0.45 4.62 2.33
N GLY A 67 -1.71 4.27 2.13
CA GLY A 67 -2.87 5.07 2.52
C GLY A 67 -3.70 4.44 3.61
N VAL A 68 -4.62 5.24 4.15
CA VAL A 68 -5.70 4.76 4.99
C VAL A 68 -6.55 3.79 4.20
N GLY A 69 -6.82 2.65 4.80
CA GLY A 69 -7.61 1.58 4.23
C GLY A 69 -9.08 1.67 4.57
N TYR A 70 -9.78 0.61 4.20
CA TYR A 70 -11.22 0.47 4.45
C TYR A 70 -11.46 0.12 5.92
N GLY A 71 -12.50 0.69 6.49
CA GLY A 71 -12.89 0.46 7.88
C GLY A 71 -13.27 1.76 8.59
N LYS A 72 -13.96 1.63 9.73
CA LYS A 72 -14.41 2.78 10.51
C LYS A 72 -13.38 3.26 11.53
N GLU A 73 -12.44 2.39 11.89
CA GLU A 73 -11.46 2.66 12.94
C GLU A 73 -10.06 2.67 12.38
N LEU A 74 -9.26 3.61 12.83
CA LEU A 74 -7.86 3.75 12.49
C LEU A 74 -6.99 3.37 13.67
N PRO A 75 -5.76 2.90 13.43
CA PRO A 75 -4.81 2.69 14.51
C PRO A 75 -4.46 4.03 15.16
N LYS A 76 -4.30 4.04 16.46
CA LYS A 76 -3.70 5.17 17.16
C LYS A 76 -2.24 5.29 16.74
N ILE A 77 -1.86 6.44 16.20
CA ILE A 77 -0.48 6.72 15.84
C ILE A 77 0.23 7.19 17.12
N ASP A 78 1.27 6.47 17.50
CA ASP A 78 2.11 6.75 18.66
C ASP A 78 3.60 6.76 18.27
N GLU A 79 4.49 6.80 19.26
CA GLU A 79 5.95 6.86 19.08
C GLU A 79 6.56 5.63 18.39
N SER A 80 5.83 4.51 18.29
CA SER A 80 6.26 3.34 17.53
C SER A 80 6.19 3.57 16.02
N TYR A 81 5.42 4.57 15.57
CA TYR A 81 5.26 4.88 14.16
C TYR A 81 6.29 5.92 13.70
N THR A 82 6.96 5.61 12.60
CA THR A 82 7.76 6.56 11.83
C THR A 82 7.10 6.73 10.47
N ILE A 83 6.47 7.88 10.24
CA ILE A 83 5.75 8.16 9.00
C ILE A 83 6.60 9.08 8.13
N TYR A 84 7.16 8.56 7.06
CA TYR A 84 7.89 9.35 6.06
C TYR A 84 6.94 10.03 5.08
N CYS A 85 5.97 9.29 4.59
CA CYS A 85 4.90 9.84 3.76
C CYS A 85 3.70 8.89 3.72
N VAL A 86 2.54 9.47 3.40
CA VAL A 86 1.30 8.75 3.12
C VAL A 86 0.83 9.03 1.70
N ARG A 87 -0.02 8.16 1.17
CA ARG A 87 -0.49 8.17 -0.21
C ARG A 87 -1.13 9.50 -0.66
N GLY A 88 -1.70 10.27 0.23
CA GLY A 88 -2.34 11.53 -0.13
C GLY A 88 -3.02 12.24 1.01
N LEU A 89 -3.57 13.42 0.71
CA LEU A 89 -4.12 14.36 1.66
C LEU A 89 -5.20 13.76 2.57
N LEU A 90 -6.13 12.99 2.01
CA LEU A 90 -7.18 12.35 2.80
C LEU A 90 -6.64 11.38 3.84
N SER A 91 -5.51 10.72 3.55
CA SER A 91 -4.86 9.83 4.52
C SER A 91 -4.20 10.63 5.65
N ALA A 92 -3.55 11.75 5.33
CA ALA A 92 -2.96 12.61 6.34
C ALA A 92 -4.01 13.21 7.28
N GLN A 93 -5.10 13.73 6.72
CA GLN A 93 -6.23 14.28 7.46
C GLN A 93 -6.90 13.24 8.35
N ALA A 94 -7.17 12.05 7.83
CA ALA A 94 -7.78 10.96 8.60
C ALA A 94 -6.92 10.52 9.79
N LEU A 95 -5.59 10.61 9.66
CA LEU A 95 -4.63 10.25 10.71
C LEU A 95 -4.32 11.42 11.66
N GLY A 96 -4.79 12.63 11.36
CA GLY A 96 -4.46 13.82 12.15
C GLY A 96 -2.96 14.20 12.11
N ILE A 97 -2.26 13.86 11.04
CA ILE A 97 -0.84 14.15 10.85
C ILE A 97 -0.64 15.32 9.88
N SER A 98 0.58 15.87 9.84
CA SER A 98 0.92 16.99 8.95
C SER A 98 0.62 16.65 7.48
N GLU A 99 -0.08 17.56 6.79
CA GLU A 99 -0.36 17.45 5.35
C GLU A 99 0.90 17.45 4.48
N LYS A 100 2.02 17.95 5.00
CA LYS A 100 3.33 17.86 4.34
C LYS A 100 3.80 16.41 4.13
N LEU A 101 3.25 15.46 4.88
CA LEU A 101 3.51 14.03 4.70
C LEU A 101 2.63 13.37 3.63
N ALA A 102 1.65 14.10 3.10
CA ALA A 102 0.80 13.64 2.01
C ALA A 102 1.49 13.80 0.66
N ILE A 103 2.44 12.91 0.35
CA ILE A 103 3.27 13.03 -0.86
C ILE A 103 2.59 12.34 -2.05
N THR A 104 2.59 10.99 -2.05
CA THR A 104 2.03 10.19 -3.14
C THR A 104 1.96 8.71 -2.77
N ASP A 105 1.34 7.91 -3.64
CA ASP A 105 1.40 6.45 -3.57
C ASP A 105 2.83 5.97 -3.86
N GLY A 106 3.35 5.06 -3.01
CA GLY A 106 4.68 4.49 -3.19
C GLY A 106 4.89 3.78 -4.54
N ALA A 107 3.80 3.35 -5.19
CA ALA A 107 3.87 2.72 -6.51
C ALA A 107 4.43 3.64 -7.60
N VAL A 108 4.37 4.97 -7.44
CA VAL A 108 4.95 5.92 -8.40
C VAL A 108 6.46 5.72 -8.57
N LEU A 109 7.11 5.19 -7.55
CA LEU A 109 8.56 4.92 -7.54
C LEU A 109 8.98 3.81 -8.51
N ILE A 110 8.02 3.05 -9.09
CA ILE A 110 8.32 2.09 -10.17
C ILE A 110 9.10 2.75 -11.32
N ARG A 111 8.86 4.04 -11.54
CA ARG A 111 9.53 4.83 -12.58
C ARG A 111 11.03 4.95 -12.39
N GLN A 112 11.54 4.73 -11.19
CA GLN A 112 12.97 4.78 -10.87
C GLN A 112 13.71 3.48 -11.25
N VAL A 113 12.98 2.36 -11.30
CA VAL A 113 13.56 1.01 -11.46
C VAL A 113 13.04 0.28 -12.69
N PHE A 114 12.06 0.84 -13.36
CA PHE A 114 11.46 0.27 -14.56
C PHE A 114 11.35 1.34 -15.67
N SER A 115 12.09 1.12 -16.75
CA SER A 115 11.96 1.90 -17.97
C SER A 115 11.15 1.12 -19.00
N ASN A 116 10.04 1.68 -19.43
CA ASN A 116 9.27 1.09 -20.51
C ASN A 116 9.89 1.51 -21.85
N GLN A 117 10.52 0.57 -22.54
CA GLN A 117 11.10 0.76 -23.87
C GLN A 117 10.11 0.44 -25.01
N SER A 118 8.92 -0.04 -24.67
CA SER A 118 7.91 -0.36 -25.68
C SER A 118 7.31 0.89 -26.29
N PRO A 119 7.16 0.98 -27.62
CA PRO A 119 6.47 2.09 -28.26
C PRO A 119 5.02 2.19 -27.76
N LYS A 120 4.51 3.41 -27.63
CA LYS A 120 3.11 3.63 -27.26
C LYS A 120 2.22 3.09 -28.37
N LYS A 121 1.47 2.03 -28.06
CA LYS A 121 0.55 1.42 -29.00
C LYS A 121 -0.81 2.14 -29.03
N TYR A 122 -1.21 2.72 -27.91
CA TYR A 122 -2.51 3.38 -27.76
C TYR A 122 -2.35 4.80 -27.21
N ARG A 123 -3.19 5.71 -27.68
CA ARG A 123 -3.25 7.09 -27.19
C ARG A 123 -3.83 7.17 -25.77
N PHE A 124 -4.80 6.31 -25.49
CA PHE A 124 -5.45 6.16 -24.21
C PHE A 124 -5.53 4.69 -23.84
N SER A 125 -5.37 4.37 -22.59
CA SER A 125 -5.59 3.03 -22.03
C SER A 125 -6.28 3.14 -20.69
N PHE A 126 -7.19 2.22 -20.39
CA PHE A 126 -7.82 2.07 -19.10
C PHE A 126 -7.28 0.82 -18.43
N LEU A 127 -6.73 0.96 -17.24
CA LEU A 127 -6.41 -0.15 -16.37
C LEU A 127 -7.56 -0.32 -15.39
N ILE A 128 -8.39 -1.33 -15.61
CA ILE A 128 -9.41 -1.72 -14.64
C ILE A 128 -8.70 -2.52 -13.56
N CYS A 129 -8.44 -1.88 -12.43
CA CYS A 129 -8.07 -2.59 -11.23
C CYS A 129 -9.33 -3.24 -10.66
N LEU A 130 -9.43 -4.56 -10.74
CA LEU A 130 -10.46 -5.31 -10.03
C LEU A 130 -10.14 -5.22 -8.53
N ILE A 131 -10.50 -4.08 -7.96
CA ILE A 131 -10.52 -3.93 -6.51
C ILE A 131 -11.69 -4.77 -6.02
N MET A 132 -11.33 -5.96 -5.51
CA MET A 132 -12.13 -6.78 -4.62
C MET A 132 -13.64 -6.65 -4.83
N ASN A 133 -14.27 -7.70 -5.32
CA ASN A 133 -15.69 -8.03 -5.12
C ASN A 133 -16.52 -6.96 -4.36
N LEU A 134 -16.61 -5.75 -4.91
CA LEU A 134 -17.68 -4.85 -4.61
C LEU A 134 -18.92 -5.44 -5.31
N ARG A 135 -19.40 -6.55 -4.77
CA ARG A 135 -20.77 -6.97 -5.04
C ARG A 135 -21.64 -5.87 -4.45
N ALA A 136 -22.40 -5.18 -5.28
CA ALA A 136 -23.55 -4.47 -4.81
C ALA A 136 -24.35 -5.39 -3.88
N LYS A 137 -25.05 -4.85 -2.91
CA LYS A 137 -25.87 -5.64 -1.97
C LYS A 137 -26.85 -6.60 -2.66
N ASP A 138 -27.08 -6.43 -3.95
CA ASP A 138 -27.91 -7.25 -4.84
C ASP A 138 -27.16 -8.29 -5.66
N GLY A 139 -25.84 -8.46 -5.43
CA GLY A 139 -25.02 -9.49 -6.08
C GLY A 139 -24.65 -9.21 -7.55
N LYS A 140 -24.96 -8.03 -8.09
CA LYS A 140 -24.67 -7.69 -9.48
C LYS A 140 -23.32 -6.96 -9.61
N PRO A 141 -22.53 -7.19 -10.67
CA PRO A 141 -21.30 -6.44 -10.91
C PRO A 141 -21.61 -4.99 -11.25
N PHE A 142 -20.79 -4.07 -10.75
CA PHE A 142 -20.93 -2.63 -10.98
C PHE A 142 -20.73 -2.20 -12.44
N VAL A 143 -20.17 -3.06 -13.28
CA VAL A 143 -19.94 -2.79 -14.70
C VAL A 143 -20.40 -3.99 -15.51
N LYS A 144 -21.38 -3.80 -16.36
CA LYS A 144 -21.58 -4.65 -17.55
C LYS A 144 -20.69 -4.07 -18.65
N ILE A 145 -19.72 -4.84 -19.07
CA ILE A 145 -19.02 -4.63 -20.34
C ILE A 145 -19.91 -5.18 -21.46
#